data_629553af3ac475cd12d288b4744da71c
#
_entry.id   629553af3ac475cd12d288b4744da71c
#
_cell.length_a   1.000
_cell.length_b   1.000
_cell.length_c   1.000
_cell.angle_alpha   90.00
_cell.angle_beta   90.00
_cell.angle_gamma   90.00
#
_symmetry.space_group_name_H-M   'P 1'
#
loop_
_entity.id
_entity.type
_entity.pdbx_description
1 polymer ?
#
loop_
_entity_poly.entity_id
_entity_poly.type
_entity_poly.pdbx_seq_one_letter_code
_entity_poly.pdbx_strand_id
1 'polypeptide(L)'
;TKWASCNIGATAPEEYGNHYAWGETAPKEDYSWATYKYADGDSTKLTKYCNNAMWEYGEYYTDTEMTLEPEDDAATANWGEEWRMPTEEEWMELRDNCTFVWTRNGVRGSWVTSKTNGNSIFLPATGLYQGEKYSTAGQWGHYWSASILRYDNARQARRFNVAQDGVHWSSNDRCHGRSVRAVYGRTNVSTDIDNPSAEEAVPARKVLRNGQMLILRNGIYYDLHGRILSPNL
;
A
#
# COMPACT_ATOMS: atom_id res chain seq x y z
N THR A 1 -0.29 -1.08 12.41
CA THR A 1 0.09 -1.85 11.19
C THR A 1 1.01 -3.01 11.56
N LYS A 2 0.80 -4.20 10.96
CA LYS A 2 1.68 -5.36 11.11
C LYS A 2 2.63 -5.45 9.92
N TRP A 3 3.94 -5.33 10.17
CA TRP A 3 4.98 -5.34 9.15
C TRP A 3 5.60 -6.75 9.01
N ALA A 4 5.93 -7.12 7.79
CA ALA A 4 6.68 -8.34 7.52
C ALA A 4 8.10 -8.27 8.12
N SER A 5 8.67 -9.42 8.50
CA SER A 5 10.01 -9.50 9.06
C SER A 5 11.12 -9.32 8.02
N CYS A 6 10.83 -9.63 6.74
CA CYS A 6 11.78 -9.53 5.62
C CYS A 6 11.12 -8.90 4.39
N ASN A 7 11.91 -8.59 3.36
CA ASN A 7 11.43 -8.07 2.08
C ASN A 7 10.81 -9.16 1.22
N ILE A 8 9.99 -8.80 0.24
CA ILE A 8 9.50 -9.75 -0.77
C ILE A 8 10.69 -10.35 -1.52
N GLY A 9 10.70 -11.68 -1.65
CA GLY A 9 11.80 -12.45 -2.25
C GLY A 9 12.98 -12.72 -1.31
N ALA A 10 12.88 -12.33 -0.02
CA ALA A 10 13.83 -12.65 1.03
C ALA A 10 13.26 -13.70 2.01
N THR A 11 14.14 -14.41 2.71
CA THR A 11 13.80 -15.39 3.76
C THR A 11 14.30 -14.97 5.13
N ALA A 12 15.19 -13.96 5.19
CA ALA A 12 15.78 -13.41 6.41
C ALA A 12 15.74 -11.87 6.40
N PRO A 13 15.70 -11.22 7.58
CA PRO A 13 15.59 -9.76 7.69
C PRO A 13 16.72 -8.98 7.02
N GLU A 14 17.94 -9.55 6.96
CA GLU A 14 19.13 -8.94 6.37
C GLU A 14 19.22 -9.11 4.86
N GLU A 15 18.44 -10.03 4.27
CA GLU A 15 18.43 -10.23 2.82
C GLU A 15 17.70 -9.06 2.12
N TYR A 16 18.24 -8.66 0.98
CA TYR A 16 17.69 -7.54 0.22
C TYR A 16 16.35 -7.87 -0.45
N GLY A 17 16.14 -9.17 -0.79
CA GLY A 17 14.99 -9.62 -1.57
C GLY A 17 15.04 -9.11 -3.01
N ASN A 18 13.90 -9.15 -3.67
CA ASN A 18 13.75 -8.71 -5.04
C ASN A 18 13.48 -7.19 -5.12
N HIS A 19 13.78 -6.63 -6.29
CA HIS A 19 13.38 -5.27 -6.65
C HIS A 19 12.23 -5.32 -7.66
N TYR A 20 11.33 -4.36 -7.58
CA TYR A 20 10.13 -4.26 -8.42
C TYR A 20 10.00 -2.84 -8.96
N ALA A 21 9.60 -2.68 -10.21
CA ALA A 21 9.03 -1.43 -10.67
C ALA A 21 7.65 -1.24 -10.01
N TRP A 22 7.23 -0.01 -9.81
CA TRP A 22 5.96 0.26 -9.13
C TRP A 22 4.76 -0.22 -9.95
N GLY A 23 3.89 -1.04 -9.36
CA GLY A 23 2.78 -1.67 -10.07
C GLY A 23 3.15 -2.91 -10.89
N GLU A 24 4.39 -3.40 -10.78
CA GLU A 24 4.81 -4.67 -11.36
C GLU A 24 5.05 -5.72 -10.27
N THR A 25 4.67 -6.95 -10.56
CA THR A 25 4.63 -8.05 -9.57
C THR A 25 5.76 -9.07 -9.72
N ALA A 26 6.60 -8.90 -10.73
CA ALA A 26 7.79 -9.72 -10.97
C ALA A 26 9.05 -8.86 -11.08
N PRO A 27 10.21 -9.34 -10.61
CA PRO A 27 11.50 -8.69 -10.86
C PRO A 27 11.87 -8.80 -12.34
N LYS A 28 12.71 -7.88 -12.81
CA LYS A 28 13.21 -7.85 -14.18
C LYS A 28 14.67 -7.35 -14.23
N GLU A 29 15.28 -7.33 -15.41
CA GLU A 29 16.66 -6.89 -15.56
C GLU A 29 16.76 -5.39 -15.89
N ASP A 30 15.85 -4.87 -16.71
CA ASP A 30 15.82 -3.46 -17.12
C ASP A 30 14.64 -2.71 -16.47
N TYR A 31 14.97 -1.77 -15.60
CA TYR A 31 14.03 -0.88 -14.89
C TYR A 31 13.98 0.51 -15.54
N SER A 32 13.76 0.54 -16.85
CA SER A 32 13.58 1.74 -17.65
C SER A 32 12.13 1.93 -18.10
N TRP A 33 11.82 3.10 -18.64
CA TRP A 33 10.50 3.36 -19.25
C TRP A 33 10.22 2.49 -20.46
N ALA A 34 11.27 2.04 -21.17
CA ALA A 34 11.11 1.17 -22.33
C ALA A 34 10.49 -0.20 -22.00
N THR A 35 10.70 -0.67 -20.77
CA THR A 35 10.20 -1.99 -20.28
C THR A 35 9.09 -1.86 -19.25
N TYR A 36 8.68 -0.64 -18.89
CA TYR A 36 7.69 -0.44 -17.83
C TYR A 36 6.28 -0.79 -18.31
N LYS A 37 5.60 -1.66 -17.54
CA LYS A 37 4.28 -2.23 -17.87
C LYS A 37 3.22 -1.21 -18.26
N TYR A 38 3.20 -0.06 -17.58
CA TYR A 38 2.19 0.99 -17.74
C TYR A 38 2.68 2.21 -18.54
N ALA A 39 3.70 2.02 -19.36
CA ALA A 39 4.15 3.03 -20.31
C ALA A 39 4.42 2.33 -21.65
N ASP A 40 3.82 2.75 -22.71
CA ASP A 40 4.05 2.20 -24.05
C ASP A 40 5.44 2.61 -24.57
N GLY A 41 6.48 2.12 -23.87
CA GLY A 41 7.90 2.42 -24.12
C GLY A 41 8.34 3.86 -23.83
N ASP A 42 7.44 4.72 -23.35
CA ASP A 42 7.69 6.15 -23.16
C ASP A 42 7.00 6.66 -21.89
N SER A 43 7.73 7.40 -21.08
CA SER A 43 7.24 8.01 -19.83
C SER A 43 6.05 8.97 -20.01
N THR A 44 5.77 9.41 -21.22
CA THR A 44 4.65 10.30 -21.56
C THR A 44 3.38 9.52 -21.93
N LYS A 45 3.49 8.22 -22.13
CA LYS A 45 2.39 7.34 -22.57
C LYS A 45 1.92 6.41 -21.45
N LEU A 46 1.57 6.98 -20.30
CA LEU A 46 1.10 6.19 -19.18
C LEU A 46 -0.33 5.69 -19.44
N THR A 47 -0.59 4.42 -19.11
CA THR A 47 -1.86 3.73 -19.40
C THR A 47 -2.65 3.38 -18.14
N LYS A 48 -2.09 3.51 -16.95
CA LYS A 48 -2.76 3.26 -15.67
C LYS A 48 -2.15 4.10 -14.53
N TYR A 49 -2.95 4.39 -13.51
CA TYR A 49 -2.55 5.24 -12.38
C TYR A 49 -2.14 6.65 -12.81
N CYS A 50 -2.90 7.22 -13.73
CA CYS A 50 -2.70 8.54 -14.29
C CYS A 50 -3.63 9.54 -13.60
N ASN A 51 -3.35 9.87 -12.34
CA ASN A 51 -4.18 10.75 -11.52
C ASN A 51 -4.06 12.25 -11.87
N ASN A 52 -3.29 12.56 -12.89
CA ASN A 52 -3.11 13.92 -13.35
C ASN A 52 -3.30 13.98 -14.87
N ALA A 53 -4.04 14.97 -15.34
CA ALA A 53 -4.11 15.25 -16.76
C ALA A 53 -2.67 15.50 -17.25
N MET A 54 -2.17 14.62 -18.09
CA MET A 54 -0.90 14.81 -18.79
C MET A 54 -1.12 15.90 -19.85
N TRP A 55 -1.39 17.13 -19.39
CA TRP A 55 -1.79 18.28 -20.17
C TRP A 55 -0.79 18.61 -21.30
N GLU A 56 0.48 18.34 -21.12
CA GLU A 56 1.53 18.72 -22.06
C GLU A 56 1.57 17.87 -23.35
N TYR A 57 0.86 16.72 -23.38
CA TYR A 57 1.01 15.73 -24.46
C TYR A 57 -0.29 15.37 -25.20
N GLY A 58 -1.37 16.09 -24.97
CA GLY A 58 -2.57 16.08 -25.82
C GLY A 58 -3.54 14.90 -25.69
N GLU A 59 -3.20 13.84 -24.94
CA GLU A 59 -4.11 12.76 -24.62
C GLU A 59 -4.34 12.69 -23.11
N TYR A 60 -5.64 12.76 -22.73
CA TYR A 60 -6.05 12.69 -21.32
C TYR A 60 -6.33 11.24 -20.98
N TYR A 61 -5.47 10.64 -20.20
CA TYR A 61 -5.81 9.44 -19.47
C TYR A 61 -5.79 9.76 -17.98
N THR A 62 -6.96 9.90 -17.39
CA THR A 62 -7.11 10.11 -15.95
C THR A 62 -7.92 8.96 -15.39
N ASP A 63 -7.36 8.23 -14.46
CA ASP A 63 -8.08 7.37 -13.56
C ASP A 63 -8.10 7.99 -12.14
N THR A 64 -8.94 7.46 -11.28
CA THR A 64 -9.08 7.94 -9.90
C THR A 64 -8.22 7.16 -8.92
N GLU A 65 -7.45 6.17 -9.43
CA GLU A 65 -6.70 5.26 -8.59
C GLU A 65 -5.48 5.95 -7.97
N MET A 66 -5.47 6.02 -6.65
CA MET A 66 -4.41 6.67 -5.88
C MET A 66 -3.48 5.67 -5.18
N THR A 67 -3.82 4.39 -5.25
CA THR A 67 -3.12 3.29 -4.59
C THR A 67 -3.14 2.09 -5.53
N LEU A 68 -2.13 1.23 -5.46
CA LEU A 68 -2.09 0.01 -6.28
C LEU A 68 -3.30 -0.87 -6.01
N GLU A 69 -3.89 -1.36 -7.10
CA GLU A 69 -4.85 -2.45 -7.06
C GLU A 69 -4.16 -3.78 -6.69
N PRO A 70 -4.87 -4.75 -6.10
CA PRO A 70 -4.27 -6.01 -5.63
C PRO A 70 -3.51 -6.79 -6.71
N GLU A 71 -3.96 -6.78 -7.96
CA GLU A 71 -3.30 -7.45 -9.08
C GLU A 71 -1.95 -6.82 -9.48
N ASP A 72 -1.72 -5.57 -9.10
CA ASP A 72 -0.51 -4.80 -9.38
C ASP A 72 0.39 -4.64 -8.15
N ASP A 73 -0.03 -5.20 -7.02
CA ASP A 73 0.71 -5.16 -5.77
C ASP A 73 1.67 -6.35 -5.68
N ALA A 74 2.99 -6.07 -5.65
CA ALA A 74 4.01 -7.10 -5.60
C ALA A 74 3.93 -7.97 -4.34
N ALA A 75 3.48 -7.43 -3.21
CA ALA A 75 3.33 -8.21 -1.98
C ALA A 75 2.13 -9.16 -2.09
N THR A 76 0.98 -8.67 -2.57
CA THR A 76 -0.22 -9.48 -2.80
C THR A 76 0.06 -10.60 -3.79
N ALA A 77 0.70 -10.29 -4.92
CA ALA A 77 0.98 -11.27 -5.96
C ALA A 77 1.95 -12.38 -5.52
N ASN A 78 2.95 -12.06 -4.67
CA ASN A 78 3.97 -13.03 -4.26
C ASN A 78 3.65 -13.78 -2.95
N TRP A 79 2.89 -13.17 -2.03
CA TRP A 79 2.60 -13.74 -0.70
C TRP A 79 1.12 -13.98 -0.42
N GLY A 80 0.22 -13.64 -1.37
CA GLY A 80 -1.23 -13.83 -1.26
C GLY A 80 -1.96 -12.61 -0.70
N GLU A 81 -3.30 -12.66 -0.79
CA GLU A 81 -4.22 -11.53 -0.54
C GLU A 81 -4.19 -10.93 0.86
N GLU A 82 -3.60 -11.64 1.82
CA GLU A 82 -3.43 -11.15 3.20
C GLU A 82 -2.27 -10.14 3.32
N TRP A 83 -1.40 -10.10 2.32
CA TRP A 83 -0.23 -9.23 2.26
C TRP A 83 -0.40 -8.18 1.18
N ARG A 84 0.09 -6.98 1.42
CA ARG A 84 0.12 -5.88 0.46
C ARG A 84 1.29 -4.95 0.69
N MET A 85 1.55 -4.08 -0.25
CA MET A 85 2.48 -2.97 -0.06
C MET A 85 1.88 -1.94 0.92
N PRO A 86 2.69 -1.32 1.77
CA PRO A 86 2.24 -0.27 2.68
C PRO A 86 1.87 1.01 1.93
N THR A 87 0.83 1.68 2.40
CA THR A 87 0.46 3.01 1.91
C THR A 87 1.43 4.10 2.40
N GLU A 88 1.26 5.33 1.89
CA GLU A 88 1.98 6.51 2.38
C GLU A 88 1.75 6.71 3.88
N GLU A 89 0.50 6.62 4.30
CA GLU A 89 0.09 6.84 5.68
C GLU A 89 0.71 5.81 6.64
N GLU A 90 0.84 4.55 6.21
CA GLU A 90 1.45 3.50 7.03
C GLU A 90 2.97 3.67 7.17
N TRP A 91 3.66 4.13 6.12
CA TRP A 91 5.06 4.52 6.22
C TRP A 91 5.26 5.72 7.15
N MET A 92 4.33 6.70 7.13
CA MET A 92 4.36 7.84 8.05
C MET A 92 4.07 7.40 9.49
N GLU A 93 3.10 6.50 9.69
CA GLU A 93 2.84 5.89 11.00
C GLU A 93 4.10 5.21 11.56
N LEU A 94 4.79 4.41 10.73
CA LEU A 94 6.04 3.76 11.12
C LEU A 94 7.12 4.78 11.51
N ARG A 95 7.30 5.83 10.70
CA ARG A 95 8.28 6.90 10.98
C ARG A 95 8.00 7.58 12.31
N ASP A 96 6.77 7.92 12.59
CA ASP A 96 6.39 8.75 13.73
C ASP A 96 6.34 7.95 15.03
N ASN A 97 6.01 6.66 14.97
CA ASN A 97 5.83 5.79 16.13
C ASN A 97 6.99 4.84 16.40
N CYS A 98 8.08 4.90 15.64
CA CYS A 98 9.25 4.06 15.82
C CYS A 98 10.53 4.90 15.99
N THR A 99 11.55 4.27 16.55
CA THR A 99 12.94 4.76 16.51
C THR A 99 13.69 4.03 15.42
N PHE A 100 14.58 4.75 14.74
CA PHE A 100 15.42 4.22 13.67
C PHE A 100 16.88 4.28 14.11
N VAL A 101 17.55 3.13 14.11
CA VAL A 101 18.95 3.02 14.47
C VAL A 101 19.71 2.41 13.31
N TRP A 102 20.49 3.24 12.61
CA TRP A 102 21.36 2.77 11.54
C TRP A 102 22.47 1.89 12.09
N THR A 103 22.63 0.71 11.55
CA THR A 103 23.57 -0.29 12.05
C THR A 103 23.92 -1.33 10.98
N ARG A 104 24.58 -2.41 11.42
CA ARG A 104 24.89 -3.57 10.61
C ARG A 104 24.34 -4.84 11.26
N ASN A 105 23.43 -5.53 10.51
CA ASN A 105 22.92 -6.86 10.83
C ASN A 105 23.28 -7.76 9.64
N GLY A 106 24.50 -8.31 9.60
CA GLY A 106 25.04 -8.93 8.37
C GLY A 106 25.33 -7.86 7.30
N VAL A 107 24.32 -7.09 6.91
CA VAL A 107 24.37 -5.96 6.00
C VAL A 107 24.05 -4.64 6.72
N ARG A 108 24.31 -3.50 6.09
CA ARG A 108 23.90 -2.19 6.61
C ARG A 108 22.39 -1.98 6.43
N GLY A 109 21.79 -1.25 7.35
CA GLY A 109 20.36 -0.92 7.36
C GLY A 109 19.95 -0.25 8.66
N SER A 110 18.65 -0.17 8.90
CA SER A 110 18.09 0.39 10.13
C SER A 110 17.28 -0.63 10.90
N TRP A 111 17.58 -0.80 12.20
CA TRP A 111 16.61 -1.33 13.13
C TRP A 111 15.52 -0.30 13.38
N VAL A 112 14.30 -0.71 13.20
CA VAL A 112 13.09 0.10 13.38
C VAL A 112 12.32 -0.49 14.56
N THR A 113 12.33 0.20 15.70
CA THR A 113 11.76 -0.28 16.95
C THR A 113 10.55 0.55 17.35
N SER A 114 9.43 -0.11 17.56
CA SER A 114 8.19 0.53 18.02
C SER A 114 8.35 1.14 19.40
N LYS A 115 7.99 2.42 19.55
CA LYS A 115 7.96 3.13 20.82
C LYS A 115 6.84 2.61 21.75
N THR A 116 5.85 1.90 21.19
CA THR A 116 4.67 1.44 21.95
C THR A 116 4.90 0.08 22.60
N ASN A 117 5.50 -0.88 21.89
CA ASN A 117 5.60 -2.27 22.36
C ASN A 117 7.02 -2.86 22.29
N GLY A 118 8.00 -2.12 21.79
CA GLY A 118 9.39 -2.55 21.68
C GLY A 118 9.67 -3.57 20.57
N ASN A 119 8.68 -4.00 19.80
CA ASN A 119 8.90 -4.89 18.67
C ASN A 119 9.73 -4.18 17.58
N SER A 120 10.56 -4.94 16.89
CA SER A 120 11.50 -4.39 15.90
C SER A 120 11.44 -5.14 14.58
N ILE A 121 11.70 -4.42 13.49
CA ILE A 121 12.02 -4.96 12.18
C ILE A 121 13.34 -4.38 11.70
N PHE A 122 14.05 -5.10 10.83
CA PHE A 122 15.24 -4.59 10.17
C PHE A 122 14.93 -4.20 8.73
N LEU A 123 15.29 -2.98 8.35
CA LEU A 123 15.19 -2.48 6.98
C LEU A 123 16.59 -2.40 6.37
N PRO A 124 17.03 -3.38 5.57
CA PRO A 124 18.34 -3.36 4.95
C PRO A 124 18.51 -2.24 3.91
N ALA A 125 19.74 -1.82 3.71
CA ALA A 125 20.13 -0.84 2.71
C ALA A 125 20.21 -1.48 1.32
N THR A 126 19.06 -1.74 0.73
CA THR A 126 18.88 -2.58 -0.46
C THR A 126 19.38 -1.97 -1.76
N GLY A 127 19.69 -0.67 -1.81
CA GLY A 127 19.95 0.00 -3.08
C GLY A 127 18.71 0.09 -4.00
N LEU A 128 18.96 0.38 -5.27
CA LEU A 128 17.92 0.50 -6.30
C LEU A 128 18.45 0.17 -7.69
N TYR A 129 17.54 -0.13 -8.61
CA TYR A 129 17.81 -0.22 -10.04
C TYR A 129 17.28 1.00 -10.79
N GLN A 130 18.08 1.50 -11.75
CA GLN A 130 17.69 2.50 -12.77
C GLN A 130 18.15 1.97 -14.11
N GLY A 131 17.21 1.55 -14.97
CA GLY A 131 17.53 0.70 -16.11
C GLY A 131 18.19 -0.59 -15.62
N GLU A 132 19.29 -0.97 -16.20
CA GLU A 132 20.10 -2.13 -15.80
C GLU A 132 21.10 -1.83 -14.67
N LYS A 133 21.21 -0.56 -14.26
CA LYS A 133 22.22 -0.13 -13.29
C LYS A 133 21.71 -0.32 -11.85
N TYR A 134 22.37 -1.21 -11.11
CA TYR A 134 22.20 -1.33 -9.66
C TYR A 134 23.14 -0.39 -8.92
N SER A 135 22.65 0.32 -7.91
CA SER A 135 23.43 1.33 -7.20
C SER A 135 22.99 1.49 -5.73
N THR A 136 23.82 2.16 -4.95
CA THR A 136 23.57 2.58 -3.56
C THR A 136 23.31 1.46 -2.55
N ALA A 137 23.51 0.20 -2.90
CA ALA A 137 23.45 -0.92 -1.97
C ALA A 137 24.43 -0.72 -0.79
N GLY A 138 23.99 -1.02 0.42
CA GLY A 138 24.73 -0.78 1.64
C GLY A 138 24.83 0.70 2.07
N GLN A 139 24.23 1.63 1.33
CA GLN A 139 24.18 3.05 1.63
C GLN A 139 22.77 3.54 1.87
N TRP A 140 21.81 3.09 1.04
CA TRP A 140 20.41 3.46 1.08
C TRP A 140 19.50 2.23 0.99
N GLY A 141 18.51 2.13 1.85
CA GLY A 141 17.35 1.26 1.65
C GLY A 141 16.26 2.05 0.95
N HIS A 142 15.83 1.58 -0.21
CA HIS A 142 14.79 2.22 -1.02
C HIS A 142 13.57 1.32 -1.10
N TYR A 143 12.45 1.78 -0.56
CA TYR A 143 11.21 1.00 -0.45
C TYR A 143 10.06 1.71 -1.14
N TRP A 144 9.29 0.97 -1.96
CA TRP A 144 8.06 1.50 -2.51
C TRP A 144 6.96 1.61 -1.46
N SER A 145 6.12 2.63 -1.62
CA SER A 145 4.77 2.70 -1.07
C SER A 145 3.77 2.27 -2.16
N ALA A 146 2.61 1.75 -1.77
CA ALA A 146 1.52 1.50 -2.70
C ALA A 146 0.91 2.78 -3.29
N SER A 147 1.20 3.95 -2.69
CA SER A 147 0.59 5.22 -3.06
C SER A 147 1.32 5.93 -4.21
N ILE A 148 0.55 6.53 -5.11
CA ILE A 148 1.08 7.41 -6.16
C ILE A 148 1.37 8.81 -5.62
N LEU A 149 2.21 9.58 -6.32
CA LEU A 149 2.39 11.00 -6.03
C LEU A 149 1.13 11.78 -6.41
N ARG A 150 0.49 12.45 -5.44
CA ARG A 150 -0.69 13.28 -5.69
C ARG A 150 -0.30 14.58 -6.41
N TYR A 151 -1.08 14.94 -7.43
CA TYR A 151 -1.18 16.25 -8.08
C TYR A 151 -0.08 16.68 -9.05
N ASP A 152 1.17 16.22 -8.92
CA ASP A 152 2.25 16.87 -9.67
C ASP A 152 2.84 16.05 -10.82
N ASN A 153 2.86 14.71 -10.72
CA ASN A 153 3.54 13.91 -11.72
C ASN A 153 3.10 12.44 -11.70
N ALA A 154 2.25 12.05 -12.62
CA ALA A 154 1.81 10.66 -12.80
C ALA A 154 2.95 9.67 -13.08
N ARG A 155 4.13 10.15 -13.48
CA ARG A 155 5.34 9.33 -13.68
C ARG A 155 5.94 8.83 -12.37
N GLN A 156 5.59 9.45 -11.23
CA GLN A 156 6.23 9.18 -9.95
C GLN A 156 5.29 8.51 -8.95
N ALA A 157 5.85 7.60 -8.16
CA ALA A 157 5.20 7.00 -7.00
C ALA A 157 5.95 7.33 -5.71
N ARG A 158 5.26 7.21 -4.59
CA ARG A 158 5.80 7.48 -3.27
C ARG A 158 6.77 6.40 -2.83
N ARG A 159 7.83 6.81 -2.16
CA ARG A 159 8.87 5.93 -1.64
C ARG A 159 9.35 6.35 -0.25
N PHE A 160 9.72 5.37 0.53
CA PHE A 160 10.37 5.54 1.83
C PHE A 160 11.83 5.10 1.74
N ASN A 161 12.74 5.88 2.31
CA ASN A 161 14.14 5.54 2.31
C ASN A 161 14.71 5.56 3.73
N VAL A 162 15.64 4.64 3.97
CA VAL A 162 16.47 4.63 5.19
C VAL A 162 17.93 4.77 4.81
N ALA A 163 18.65 5.63 5.54
CA ALA A 163 20.07 5.87 5.36
C ALA A 163 20.73 6.20 6.69
N GLN A 164 22.05 6.39 6.68
CA GLN A 164 22.82 6.69 7.89
C GLN A 164 22.42 8.04 8.53
N ASP A 165 21.98 8.99 7.73
CA ASP A 165 21.53 10.33 8.16
C ASP A 165 20.06 10.37 8.55
N GLY A 166 19.34 9.24 8.49
CA GLY A 166 17.97 9.12 8.94
C GLY A 166 17.03 8.52 7.91
N VAL A 167 15.76 8.91 8.01
CA VAL A 167 14.68 8.45 7.10
C VAL A 167 14.23 9.61 6.22
N HIS A 168 13.94 9.29 4.95
CA HIS A 168 13.59 10.27 3.95
C HIS A 168 12.33 9.83 3.22
N TRP A 169 11.37 10.72 3.14
CA TRP A 169 10.18 10.56 2.34
C TRP A 169 10.29 11.34 1.04
N SER A 170 9.97 10.69 -0.08
CA SER A 170 10.09 11.31 -1.39
C SER A 170 9.25 10.56 -2.42
N SER A 171 9.38 10.93 -3.69
CA SER A 171 8.83 10.22 -4.85
C SER A 171 9.92 9.94 -5.87
N ASN A 172 9.65 9.05 -6.81
CA ASN A 172 10.55 8.78 -7.93
C ASN A 172 9.82 8.09 -9.05
N ASP A 173 10.47 8.03 -10.22
CA ASP A 173 9.96 7.40 -11.43
C ASP A 173 9.57 5.94 -11.16
N ARG A 174 8.34 5.59 -11.58
CA ARG A 174 7.69 4.30 -11.31
C ARG A 174 8.42 3.12 -11.95
N CYS A 175 9.15 3.34 -13.04
CA CYS A 175 9.93 2.31 -13.73
C CYS A 175 11.12 1.81 -12.92
N HIS A 176 11.64 2.58 -11.95
CA HIS A 176 12.81 2.18 -11.17
C HIS A 176 12.55 0.96 -10.29
N GLY A 177 13.55 0.10 -10.14
CA GLY A 177 13.47 -1.09 -9.28
C GLY A 177 13.78 -0.77 -7.82
N ARG A 178 12.84 -1.06 -6.92
CA ARG A 178 12.97 -0.87 -5.46
C ARG A 178 12.46 -2.06 -4.70
N SER A 179 12.90 -2.19 -3.46
CA SER A 179 12.42 -3.24 -2.57
C SER A 179 11.00 -3.00 -2.10
N VAL A 180 10.34 -4.09 -1.73
CA VAL A 180 9.01 -4.09 -1.13
C VAL A 180 9.08 -4.71 0.25
N ARG A 181 8.69 -3.96 1.29
CA ARG A 181 8.43 -4.46 2.62
C ARG A 181 6.92 -4.52 2.81
N ALA A 182 6.39 -5.72 2.91
CA ALA A 182 4.95 -5.94 3.00
C ALA A 182 4.38 -5.60 4.38
N VAL A 183 3.08 -5.30 4.41
CA VAL A 183 2.24 -5.24 5.61
C VAL A 183 1.13 -6.27 5.51
N TYR A 184 0.69 -6.78 6.67
CA TYR A 184 -0.37 -7.75 6.78
C TYR A 184 -1.71 -7.08 7.04
N GLY A 185 -2.73 -7.55 6.38
CA GLY A 185 -4.11 -7.06 6.45
C GLY A 185 -4.50 -6.26 5.21
N ARG A 186 -5.72 -6.48 4.75
CA ARG A 186 -6.29 -5.73 3.63
C ARG A 186 -6.32 -4.25 4.01
N THR A 187 -6.05 -3.36 3.07
CA THR A 187 -6.56 -2.00 3.21
C THR A 187 -8.05 -2.15 3.43
N ASN A 188 -8.58 -1.49 4.45
CA ASN A 188 -9.98 -1.14 4.42
C ASN A 188 -10.12 -0.20 3.21
N VAL A 189 -10.19 -0.74 2.00
CA VAL A 189 -10.92 -0.08 0.95
C VAL A 189 -12.29 0.04 1.59
N SER A 190 -12.63 1.23 2.04
CA SER A 190 -14.00 1.62 2.21
C SER A 190 -14.62 1.21 0.89
N THR A 191 -15.25 0.05 0.84
CA THR A 191 -16.35 -0.12 -0.08
C THR A 191 -17.30 0.95 0.43
N ASP A 192 -17.23 2.12 -0.15
CA ASP A 192 -18.34 3.04 -0.21
C ASP A 192 -19.44 2.33 -1.03
N ILE A 193 -20.01 1.30 -0.44
CA ILE A 193 -21.44 1.11 -0.49
C ILE A 193 -21.91 2.39 0.17
N ASP A 194 -22.45 3.31 -0.64
CA ASP A 194 -23.08 4.53 -0.22
C ASP A 194 -23.56 4.40 1.21
N ASN A 195 -22.75 4.92 2.14
CA ASN A 195 -23.22 5.12 3.49
C ASN A 195 -24.04 6.39 3.36
N PRO A 196 -25.39 6.29 3.25
CA PRO A 196 -26.20 7.50 3.26
C PRO A 196 -25.77 8.20 4.54
N SER A 197 -25.34 9.44 4.40
CA SER A 197 -24.91 10.40 5.43
C SER A 197 -25.27 9.91 6.84
N ALA A 198 -24.31 9.95 7.75
CA ALA A 198 -24.52 9.59 9.16
C ALA A 198 -25.59 10.49 9.80
N GLU A 199 -26.83 10.33 9.40
CA GLU A 199 -27.99 10.56 10.21
C GLU A 199 -27.95 9.44 11.25
N GLU A 200 -27.94 9.83 12.52
CA GLU A 200 -27.85 9.03 13.73
C GLU A 200 -28.34 7.59 13.51
N ALA A 201 -27.42 6.63 13.47
CA ALA A 201 -27.77 5.23 13.35
C ALA A 201 -28.59 4.83 14.58
N VAL A 202 -29.92 4.84 14.45
CA VAL A 202 -30.80 4.35 15.52
C VAL A 202 -30.43 2.89 15.76
N PRO A 203 -29.92 2.54 16.96
CA PRO A 203 -29.43 1.21 17.22
C PRO A 203 -30.56 0.19 17.06
N ALA A 204 -30.28 -0.88 16.33
CA ALA A 204 -31.19 -2.01 16.22
C ALA A 204 -31.40 -2.62 17.61
N ARG A 205 -32.67 -2.86 18.02
CA ARG A 205 -33.00 -3.46 19.32
C ARG A 205 -33.85 -4.71 19.14
N LYS A 206 -33.59 -5.71 19.97
CA LYS A 206 -34.46 -6.89 20.05
C LYS A 206 -35.75 -6.54 20.78
N VAL A 207 -36.89 -6.91 20.21
CA VAL A 207 -38.22 -6.69 20.79
C VAL A 207 -39.01 -7.98 20.76
N LEU A 208 -39.81 -8.22 21.79
CA LEU A 208 -40.77 -9.34 21.84
C LEU A 208 -42.14 -8.80 21.43
N ARG A 209 -42.72 -9.35 20.35
CA ARG A 209 -44.07 -9.01 19.90
C ARG A 209 -44.84 -10.27 19.60
N ASN A 210 -46.02 -10.40 20.17
CA ASN A 210 -46.89 -11.60 20.06
C ASN A 210 -46.13 -12.92 20.35
N GLY A 211 -45.24 -12.91 21.36
CA GLY A 211 -44.44 -14.08 21.74
C GLY A 211 -43.26 -14.39 20.79
N GLN A 212 -43.01 -13.57 19.77
CA GLN A 212 -41.94 -13.77 18.81
C GLN A 212 -40.85 -12.72 18.99
N MET A 213 -39.59 -13.15 19.00
CA MET A 213 -38.42 -12.24 19.06
C MET A 213 -38.15 -11.64 17.70
N LEU A 214 -38.15 -10.32 17.61
CA LEU A 214 -37.94 -9.54 16.39
C LEU A 214 -36.81 -8.54 16.58
N ILE A 215 -36.26 -8.04 15.49
CA ILE A 215 -35.31 -6.93 15.45
C ILE A 215 -36.05 -5.69 14.93
N LEU A 216 -36.09 -4.63 15.74
CA LEU A 216 -36.63 -3.34 15.34
C LEU A 216 -35.47 -2.38 14.97
N ARG A 217 -35.50 -1.86 13.76
CA ARG A 217 -34.54 -0.83 13.27
C ARG A 217 -35.27 0.19 12.42
N ASN A 218 -35.14 1.46 12.71
CA ASN A 218 -35.80 2.55 11.99
C ASN A 218 -37.32 2.38 11.82
N GLY A 219 -38.02 1.85 12.85
CA GLY A 219 -39.46 1.60 12.79
C GLY A 219 -39.89 0.34 12.01
N ILE A 220 -38.93 -0.37 11.40
CA ILE A 220 -39.18 -1.58 10.61
C ILE A 220 -38.85 -2.82 11.46
N TYR A 221 -39.72 -3.82 11.40
CA TYR A 221 -39.52 -5.10 12.07
C TYR A 221 -38.87 -6.12 11.12
N TYR A 222 -37.90 -6.84 11.62
CA TYR A 222 -37.23 -7.94 10.93
C TYR A 222 -37.33 -9.23 11.78
N ASP A 223 -37.40 -10.38 11.14
CA ASP A 223 -37.21 -11.66 11.79
C ASP A 223 -35.73 -11.88 12.17
N LEU A 224 -35.40 -12.95 12.87
CA LEU A 224 -34.01 -13.26 13.26
C LEU A 224 -33.10 -13.64 12.07
N HIS A 225 -33.67 -13.82 10.88
CA HIS A 225 -32.93 -14.08 9.63
C HIS A 225 -32.78 -12.82 8.76
N GLY A 226 -33.21 -11.65 9.28
CA GLY A 226 -33.09 -10.37 8.58
C GLY A 226 -34.17 -10.09 7.53
N ARG A 227 -35.26 -10.86 7.47
CA ARG A 227 -36.37 -10.61 6.56
C ARG A 227 -37.30 -9.55 7.14
N ILE A 228 -37.70 -8.60 6.30
CA ILE A 228 -38.67 -7.55 6.68
C ILE A 228 -40.02 -8.17 6.91
N LEU A 229 -40.63 -7.82 8.00
CA LEU A 229 -42.02 -8.21 8.34
C LEU A 229 -42.96 -7.05 8.01
N SER A 230 -44.05 -7.36 7.33
CA SER A 230 -45.07 -6.37 6.97
C SER A 230 -45.67 -5.73 8.22
N PRO A 231 -46.03 -4.42 8.21
CA PRO A 231 -46.53 -3.73 9.40
C PRO A 231 -47.84 -4.21 9.96
N ASN A 232 -48.50 -5.18 9.34
CA ASN A 232 -49.82 -5.71 9.70
C ASN A 232 -49.77 -7.09 10.40
N LEU A 233 -48.80 -7.33 11.27
CA LEU A 233 -48.77 -8.49 12.18
C LEU A 233 -48.95 -8.06 13.60
#